data_a2c29363d16d25bb40f8e25849a5223f
#
_entry.id   a2c29363d16d25bb40f8e25849a5223f
#
_cell.length_a   1.000
_cell.length_b   1.000
_cell.length_c   1.000
_cell.angle_alpha   90.00
_cell.angle_beta   90.00
_cell.angle_gamma   90.00
#
_symmetry.space_group_name_H-M   'P 1'
#
loop_
_entity.id
_entity.type
_entity.pdbx_description
1 polymer ?
#
loop_
_entity_poly.entity_id
_entity_poly.type
_entity_poly.pdbx_seq_one_letter_code
_entity_poly.pdbx_strand_id
1 'polypeptide(L)'
;CIGPLRDDEDDRQVASVDEVCQRVDRLIVEGLCSPITKRILRGYGTQSVWSGSGGRGSQAGAAAAAASIMPSTAVTSLSEYLFLFVPYLSKESSNGAADNGDDVLRSQWVPAVFQRAAQTIITEIDGITTITAPGLKQLNTDL
;
A
#
# COMPACT_ATOMS: atom_id res chain seq x y z
N CYS A 1 -16.91 -51.41 27.58
CA CYS A 1 -16.08 -50.88 26.46
C CYS A 1 -16.79 -49.64 25.95
N ILE A 2 -16.34 -48.50 26.41
CA ILE A 2 -16.75 -47.18 25.85
C ILE A 2 -15.47 -46.61 25.23
N GLY A 3 -15.41 -46.55 23.87
CA GLY A 3 -14.31 -46.05 23.11
C GLY A 3 -14.26 -44.52 23.15
N PRO A 4 -13.09 -43.90 22.93
CA PRO A 4 -12.94 -42.45 22.89
C PRO A 4 -13.39 -41.96 21.51
N LEU A 5 -14.56 -41.35 21.44
CA LEU A 5 -15.09 -40.70 20.24
C LEU A 5 -15.46 -39.26 20.59
N ARG A 6 -14.48 -38.35 20.71
CA ARG A 6 -14.82 -36.93 20.81
C ARG A 6 -13.73 -35.93 20.39
N ASP A 7 -12.56 -36.37 20.00
CA ASP A 7 -11.45 -35.42 19.70
C ASP A 7 -11.44 -34.92 18.24
N ASP A 8 -11.98 -35.72 17.29
CA ASP A 8 -11.88 -35.38 15.86
C ASP A 8 -12.87 -34.29 15.39
N GLU A 9 -13.98 -34.07 16.08
CA GLU A 9 -14.96 -33.04 15.71
C GLU A 9 -14.53 -31.64 16.19
N ASP A 10 -13.91 -31.55 17.35
CA ASP A 10 -13.41 -30.28 17.91
C ASP A 10 -12.24 -29.74 17.07
N ASP A 11 -11.32 -30.60 16.62
CA ASP A 11 -10.20 -30.20 15.77
C ASP A 11 -10.67 -29.71 14.38
N ARG A 12 -11.71 -30.30 13.82
CA ARG A 12 -12.31 -29.82 12.54
C ARG A 12 -13.01 -28.47 12.69
N GLN A 13 -13.62 -28.22 13.83
CA GLN A 13 -14.33 -26.97 14.08
C GLN A 13 -13.34 -25.81 14.34
N VAL A 14 -12.24 -26.07 15.03
CA VAL A 14 -11.15 -25.10 15.24
C VAL A 14 -10.46 -24.77 13.92
N ALA A 15 -10.13 -25.74 13.10
CA ALA A 15 -9.55 -25.51 11.76
C ALA A 15 -10.49 -24.67 10.86
N SER A 16 -11.81 -24.86 10.96
CA SER A 16 -12.79 -24.06 10.22
C SER A 16 -12.86 -22.61 10.69
N VAL A 17 -12.73 -22.35 12.00
CA VAL A 17 -12.72 -20.99 12.56
C VAL A 17 -11.48 -20.25 12.15
N ASP A 18 -10.29 -20.86 12.22
CA ASP A 18 -9.03 -20.27 11.80
C ASP A 18 -9.04 -19.92 10.31
N GLU A 19 -9.61 -20.80 9.47
CA GLU A 19 -9.73 -20.51 8.04
C GLU A 19 -10.63 -19.29 7.78
N VAL A 20 -11.73 -19.16 8.51
CA VAL A 20 -12.62 -17.99 8.43
C VAL A 20 -11.89 -16.73 8.87
N CYS A 21 -11.16 -16.76 9.99
CA CYS A 21 -10.37 -15.63 10.49
C CYS A 21 -9.33 -15.18 9.46
N GLN A 22 -8.55 -16.11 8.92
CA GLN A 22 -7.54 -15.81 7.87
C GLN A 22 -8.17 -15.21 6.61
N ARG A 23 -9.37 -15.66 6.25
CA ARG A 23 -10.10 -15.12 5.09
C ARG A 23 -10.57 -13.69 5.37
N VAL A 24 -11.07 -13.42 6.55
CA VAL A 24 -11.47 -12.07 6.99
C VAL A 24 -10.27 -11.13 7.00
N ASP A 25 -9.15 -11.53 7.59
CA ASP A 25 -7.91 -10.73 7.61
C ASP A 25 -7.44 -10.39 6.20
N ARG A 26 -7.46 -11.37 5.29
CA ARG A 26 -7.12 -11.13 3.89
C ARG A 26 -8.02 -10.11 3.23
N LEU A 27 -9.34 -10.20 3.43
CA LEU A 27 -10.30 -9.26 2.87
C LEU A 27 -10.11 -7.84 3.42
N ILE A 28 -9.78 -7.71 4.71
CA ILE A 28 -9.48 -6.42 5.33
C ILE A 28 -8.23 -5.81 4.69
N VAL A 29 -7.14 -6.57 4.60
CA VAL A 29 -5.88 -6.10 3.98
C VAL A 29 -6.11 -5.74 2.51
N GLU A 30 -6.84 -6.54 1.75
CA GLU A 30 -7.19 -6.22 0.36
C GLU A 30 -8.02 -4.93 0.27
N GLY A 31 -8.97 -4.73 1.16
CA GLY A 31 -9.77 -3.51 1.25
C GLY A 31 -8.92 -2.28 1.52
N LEU A 32 -8.01 -2.37 2.50
CA LEU A 32 -7.07 -1.30 2.85
C LEU A 32 -6.05 -1.01 1.73
N CYS A 33 -5.62 -2.02 1.00
CA CYS A 33 -4.66 -1.85 -0.10
C CYS A 33 -5.32 -1.42 -1.43
N SER A 34 -6.62 -1.62 -1.58
CA SER A 34 -7.35 -1.31 -2.82
C SER A 34 -7.21 0.15 -3.29
N PRO A 35 -7.29 1.18 -2.43
CA PRO A 35 -7.06 2.56 -2.83
C PRO A 35 -5.66 2.79 -3.42
N ILE A 36 -4.63 2.15 -2.88
CA ILE A 36 -3.25 2.29 -3.33
C ILE A 36 -3.13 1.80 -4.78
N THR A 37 -3.55 0.57 -5.04
CA THR A 37 -3.36 -0.09 -6.34
C THR A 37 -4.32 0.40 -7.43
N LYS A 38 -5.57 0.70 -7.07
CA LYS A 38 -6.62 1.00 -8.06
C LYS A 38 -6.83 2.48 -8.32
N ARG A 39 -6.40 3.37 -7.43
CA ARG A 39 -6.67 4.81 -7.52
C ARG A 39 -5.40 5.65 -7.44
N ILE A 40 -4.57 5.47 -6.43
CA ILE A 40 -3.44 6.35 -6.11
C ILE A 40 -2.29 6.12 -7.10
N LEU A 41 -1.81 4.90 -7.21
CA LEU A 41 -0.65 4.54 -8.04
C LEU A 41 -1.02 4.02 -9.42
N ARG A 42 -2.30 3.92 -9.74
CA ARG A 42 -2.73 3.41 -11.03
C ARG A 42 -2.16 4.22 -12.19
N GLY A 43 -1.35 3.58 -13.01
CA GLY A 43 -0.76 4.18 -14.19
C GLY A 43 0.35 5.19 -13.89
N TYR A 44 0.91 5.17 -12.69
CA TYR A 44 2.07 6.01 -12.34
C TYR A 44 3.21 5.80 -13.34
N GLY A 45 3.58 4.56 -13.63
CA GLY A 45 4.64 4.21 -14.58
C GLY A 45 4.35 4.58 -16.03
N THR A 46 3.10 4.83 -16.40
CA THR A 46 2.69 5.19 -17.77
C THR A 46 2.45 6.68 -17.98
N GLN A 47 2.75 7.53 -17.01
CA GLN A 47 2.56 8.97 -17.13
C GLN A 47 3.46 9.58 -18.21
N SER A 48 2.93 10.55 -18.94
CA SER A 48 3.67 11.24 -20.02
C SER A 48 4.92 12.01 -19.55
N VAL A 49 5.02 12.29 -18.25
CA VAL A 49 6.20 12.93 -17.66
C VAL A 49 7.46 12.09 -17.86
N TRP A 50 7.35 10.77 -17.89
CA TRP A 50 8.49 9.86 -18.07
C TRP A 50 9.01 9.89 -19.49
N SER A 51 8.15 9.89 -20.49
CA SER A 51 8.49 9.78 -21.91
C SER A 51 8.75 11.12 -22.61
N GLY A 52 8.47 12.25 -21.95
CA GLY A 52 8.65 13.57 -22.56
C GLY A 52 7.70 13.85 -23.73
N SER A 53 6.67 13.05 -23.93
CA SER A 53 5.71 13.19 -25.04
C SER A 53 4.70 14.33 -24.85
N GLY A 54 4.94 15.21 -23.90
CA GLY A 54 4.19 16.45 -23.72
C GLY A 54 4.38 17.34 -24.94
N GLY A 55 3.30 17.48 -25.75
CA GLY A 55 3.26 18.02 -27.09
C GLY A 55 4.09 19.27 -27.34
N ARG A 56 4.71 19.30 -28.52
CA ARG A 56 5.26 20.49 -29.12
C ARG A 56 4.15 21.55 -29.23
N GLY A 57 4.19 22.57 -28.35
CA GLY A 57 3.37 23.75 -28.60
C GLY A 57 2.74 24.49 -27.44
N SER A 58 3.18 24.32 -26.20
CA SER A 58 2.66 25.20 -25.15
C SER A 58 3.76 25.59 -24.15
N GLN A 59 3.63 26.77 -23.59
CA GLN A 59 4.41 27.36 -22.50
C GLN A 59 4.62 26.43 -21.28
N ALA A 60 4.28 25.14 -21.42
CA ALA A 60 4.44 24.07 -20.43
C ALA A 60 5.90 23.76 -20.09
N GLY A 61 6.89 24.19 -20.91
CA GLY A 61 8.29 23.91 -20.62
C GLY A 61 8.81 24.58 -19.35
N ALA A 62 8.39 25.80 -19.06
CA ALA A 62 8.79 26.48 -17.83
C ALA A 62 8.00 25.97 -16.61
N ALA A 63 6.72 25.63 -16.80
CA ALA A 63 5.87 25.03 -15.75
C ALA A 63 6.32 23.59 -15.42
N ALA A 64 6.75 22.80 -16.43
CA ALA A 64 7.31 21.46 -16.22
C ALA A 64 8.67 21.49 -15.50
N ALA A 65 9.51 22.51 -15.76
CA ALA A 65 10.76 22.70 -15.03
C ALA A 65 10.54 23.09 -13.57
N ALA A 66 9.49 23.86 -13.27
CA ALA A 66 9.12 24.22 -11.90
C ALA A 66 8.39 23.06 -11.17
N ALA A 67 7.60 22.26 -11.88
CA ALA A 67 6.91 21.09 -11.33
C ALA A 67 7.87 19.99 -10.85
N SER A 68 9.11 19.95 -11.36
CA SER A 68 10.11 18.94 -10.98
C SER A 68 10.75 19.15 -9.60
N ILE A 69 10.25 20.10 -8.80
CA ILE A 69 10.73 20.36 -7.42
C ILE A 69 9.73 19.77 -6.39
N MET A 70 8.54 19.41 -6.81
CA MET A 70 7.51 18.85 -5.94
C MET A 70 7.27 17.38 -6.27
N PRO A 71 6.99 16.55 -5.25
CA PRO A 71 6.54 15.18 -5.47
C PRO A 71 5.31 15.15 -6.38
N SER A 72 5.18 14.08 -7.16
CA SER A 72 4.00 13.87 -8.01
C SER A 72 2.73 13.76 -7.18
N THR A 73 1.59 14.07 -7.79
CA THR A 73 0.27 13.96 -7.13
C THR A 73 0.03 12.54 -6.61
N ALA A 74 0.52 11.53 -7.33
CA ALA A 74 0.39 10.14 -6.90
C ALA A 74 1.15 9.87 -5.59
N VAL A 75 2.40 10.33 -5.50
CA VAL A 75 3.23 10.17 -4.30
C VAL A 75 2.68 11.01 -3.13
N THR A 76 2.23 12.22 -3.39
CA THR A 76 1.58 13.06 -2.37
C THR A 76 0.32 12.36 -1.81
N SER A 77 -0.56 11.88 -2.69
CA SER A 77 -1.79 11.19 -2.28
C SER A 77 -1.49 9.86 -1.56
N LEU A 78 -0.41 9.17 -1.95
CA LEU A 78 0.02 7.97 -1.25
C LEU A 78 0.50 8.31 0.16
N SER A 79 1.31 9.36 0.30
CA SER A 79 1.81 9.83 1.60
C SER A 79 0.67 10.23 2.52
N GLU A 80 -0.31 10.99 2.02
CA GLU A 80 -1.52 11.35 2.77
C GLU A 80 -2.30 10.11 3.21
N TYR A 81 -2.46 9.13 2.32
CA TYR A 81 -3.14 7.88 2.66
C TYR A 81 -2.39 7.08 3.73
N LEU A 82 -1.07 6.91 3.58
CA LEU A 82 -0.26 6.18 4.55
C LEU A 82 -0.16 6.90 5.90
N PHE A 83 -0.25 8.23 5.90
CA PHE A 83 -0.24 9.02 7.13
C PHE A 83 -1.39 8.67 8.08
N LEU A 84 -2.51 8.16 7.56
CA LEU A 84 -3.63 7.68 8.37
C LEU A 84 -3.24 6.51 9.30
N PHE A 85 -2.19 5.76 8.96
CA PHE A 85 -1.73 4.62 9.72
C PHE A 85 -0.59 4.94 10.71
N VAL A 86 0.00 6.14 10.63
CA VAL A 86 1.12 6.55 11.51
C VAL A 86 0.77 6.45 13.01
N PRO A 87 -0.43 6.84 13.48
CA PRO A 87 -0.80 6.70 14.88
C PRO A 87 -0.73 5.26 15.40
N TYR A 88 -0.90 4.30 14.50
CA TYR A 88 -0.84 2.87 14.84
C TYR A 88 0.58 2.30 14.84
N LEU A 89 1.55 3.00 14.27
CA LEU A 89 2.97 2.61 14.31
C LEU A 89 3.69 3.08 15.58
N SER A 90 3.30 4.25 16.11
CA SER A 90 4.05 4.96 17.15
C SER A 90 3.58 4.70 18.57
N LYS A 91 2.50 3.96 18.79
CA LYS A 91 2.00 3.68 20.14
C LYS A 91 2.84 2.59 20.77
N GLU A 92 3.86 2.99 21.53
CA GLU A 92 4.51 2.09 22.50
C GLU A 92 3.43 1.43 23.38
N SER A 93 3.60 0.13 23.65
CA SER A 93 2.75 -0.64 24.55
C SER A 93 2.48 0.15 25.84
N SER A 94 1.42 0.94 25.88
CA SER A 94 0.92 1.44 27.16
C SER A 94 0.38 0.23 27.91
N ASN A 95 1.09 -0.16 28.94
CA ASN A 95 0.72 -1.20 29.90
C ASN A 95 -0.67 -0.93 30.46
N GLY A 96 -1.67 -1.59 29.98
CA GLY A 96 -3.02 -1.51 30.51
C GLY A 96 -4.10 -1.91 29.52
N ALA A 97 -4.67 -3.08 29.71
CA ALA A 97 -5.86 -3.62 29.04
C ALA A 97 -5.85 -3.46 27.50
N ALA A 98 -5.10 -4.32 26.84
CA ALA A 98 -5.08 -4.43 25.39
C ALA A 98 -6.50 -4.79 24.89
N ASP A 99 -7.11 -3.87 24.17
CA ASP A 99 -8.17 -4.24 23.25
C ASP A 99 -7.51 -5.07 22.14
N ASN A 100 -7.82 -6.37 22.12
CA ASN A 100 -7.19 -7.34 21.21
C ASN A 100 -7.29 -6.93 19.71
N GLY A 101 -8.25 -6.07 19.36
CA GLY A 101 -8.44 -5.57 18.00
C GLY A 101 -7.36 -4.59 17.54
N ASP A 102 -6.92 -3.71 18.42
CA ASP A 102 -5.86 -2.74 18.13
C ASP A 102 -4.49 -3.41 17.89
N ASP A 103 -4.26 -4.55 18.52
CA ASP A 103 -3.00 -5.28 18.42
C ASP A 103 -2.87 -6.01 17.07
N VAL A 104 -3.94 -6.59 16.57
CA VAL A 104 -4.00 -7.20 15.23
C VAL A 104 -3.81 -6.14 14.13
N LEU A 105 -4.47 -4.99 14.27
CA LEU A 105 -4.33 -3.88 13.33
C LEU A 105 -2.84 -3.47 13.19
N ARG A 106 -2.13 -3.35 14.31
CA ARG A 106 -0.72 -2.93 14.33
C ARG A 106 0.22 -4.00 13.84
N SER A 107 0.04 -5.23 14.34
CA SER A 107 1.01 -6.31 14.10
C SER A 107 0.90 -6.91 12.71
N GLN A 108 -0.27 -6.88 12.09
CA GLN A 108 -0.51 -7.58 10.83
C GLN A 108 -0.94 -6.65 9.69
N TRP A 109 -1.97 -5.83 9.89
CA TRP A 109 -2.58 -5.11 8.77
C TRP A 109 -1.78 -3.88 8.36
N VAL A 110 -1.29 -3.08 9.31
CA VAL A 110 -0.51 -1.88 9.01
C VAL A 110 0.78 -2.23 8.26
N PRO A 111 1.62 -3.17 8.71
CA PRO A 111 2.80 -3.60 7.96
C PRO A 111 2.46 -4.11 6.55
N ALA A 112 1.35 -4.86 6.40
CA ALA A 112 0.91 -5.35 5.10
C ALA A 112 0.53 -4.22 4.14
N VAL A 113 -0.11 -3.15 4.63
CA VAL A 113 -0.44 -1.96 3.83
C VAL A 113 0.83 -1.25 3.34
N PHE A 114 1.81 -1.02 4.20
CA PHE A 114 3.09 -0.40 3.83
C PHE A 114 3.87 -1.26 2.84
N GLN A 115 3.94 -2.56 3.09
CA GLN A 115 4.59 -3.50 2.17
C GLN A 115 3.93 -3.50 0.80
N ARG A 116 2.59 -3.48 0.75
CA ARG A 116 1.85 -3.42 -0.52
C ARG A 116 2.07 -2.11 -1.25
N ALA A 117 2.14 -0.99 -0.53
CA ALA A 117 2.45 0.31 -1.11
C ALA A 117 3.84 0.28 -1.77
N ALA A 118 4.86 -0.19 -1.05
CA ALA A 118 6.22 -0.30 -1.58
C ALA A 118 6.29 -1.21 -2.81
N GLN A 119 5.69 -2.39 -2.77
CA GLN A 119 5.64 -3.31 -3.91
C GLN A 119 4.94 -2.70 -5.12
N THR A 120 3.86 -1.96 -4.90
CA THR A 120 3.13 -1.32 -5.99
C THR A 120 3.95 -0.21 -6.64
N ILE A 121 4.63 0.63 -5.84
CA ILE A 121 5.55 1.66 -6.38
C ILE A 121 6.64 1.00 -7.22
N ILE A 122 7.31 -0.03 -6.72
CA ILE A 122 8.37 -0.74 -7.44
C ILE A 122 7.83 -1.28 -8.76
N THR A 123 6.66 -1.93 -8.75
CA THR A 123 6.05 -2.47 -9.96
C THR A 123 5.72 -1.38 -11.00
N GLU A 124 5.23 -0.23 -10.56
CA GLU A 124 4.92 0.89 -11.44
C GLU A 124 6.19 1.54 -12.00
N ILE A 125 7.28 1.62 -11.22
CA ILE A 125 8.60 2.10 -11.66
C ILE A 125 9.20 1.13 -12.68
N ASP A 126 9.14 -0.15 -12.44
CA ASP A 126 9.62 -1.19 -13.38
C ASP A 126 8.84 -1.15 -14.71
N GLY A 127 7.62 -0.65 -14.69
CA GLY A 127 6.80 -0.42 -15.89
C GLY A 127 7.26 0.78 -16.75
N ILE A 128 8.17 1.63 -16.27
CA ILE A 128 8.67 2.79 -17.02
C ILE A 128 9.65 2.30 -18.09
N THR A 129 9.19 2.23 -19.33
CA THR A 129 10.02 1.73 -20.46
C THR A 129 10.99 2.76 -21.01
N THR A 130 10.66 4.03 -20.90
CA THR A 130 11.50 5.15 -21.38
C THR A 130 11.46 6.28 -20.37
N ILE A 131 12.64 6.80 -20.02
CA ILE A 131 12.73 7.91 -19.09
C ILE A 131 13.57 9.04 -19.71
N THR A 132 13.06 10.25 -19.64
CA THR A 132 13.77 11.48 -20.06
C THR A 132 14.50 12.10 -18.89
N ALA A 133 15.41 13.06 -19.17
CA ALA A 133 16.11 13.79 -18.11
C ALA A 133 15.14 14.50 -17.11
N PRO A 134 14.07 15.18 -17.55
CA PRO A 134 13.03 15.68 -16.64
C PRO A 134 12.32 14.59 -15.88
N GLY A 135 11.97 13.47 -16.52
CA GLY A 135 11.35 12.31 -15.87
C GLY A 135 12.23 11.71 -14.78
N LEU A 136 13.54 11.56 -15.05
CA LEU A 136 14.49 11.08 -14.05
C LEU A 136 14.58 12.02 -12.83
N LYS A 137 14.54 13.33 -13.08
CA LYS A 137 14.54 14.33 -12.01
C LYS A 137 13.26 14.23 -11.17
N GLN A 138 12.09 14.04 -11.82
CA GLN A 138 10.83 13.82 -11.12
C GLN A 138 10.87 12.54 -10.27
N LEU A 139 11.36 11.43 -10.84
CA LEU A 139 11.50 10.18 -10.12
C LEU A 139 12.38 10.33 -8.87
N ASN A 140 13.49 11.05 -8.99
CA ASN A 140 14.37 11.33 -7.84
C ASN A 140 13.73 12.25 -6.79
N THR A 141 12.71 13.03 -7.16
CA THR A 141 11.95 13.86 -6.22
C THR A 141 10.85 13.03 -5.53
N ASP A 142 10.33 12.02 -6.21
CA ASP A 142 9.27 11.15 -5.74
C ASP A 142 9.78 10.06 -4.77
N LEU A 143 11.06 9.71 -4.81
CA LEU A 143 11.72 8.70 -3.95
C LEU A 143 12.47 9.34 -2.78
#